data_8c598d112b5c5f30f88230377e0325c0
#
_entry.id   8c598d112b5c5f30f88230377e0325c0
#
_cell.length_a   1.000
_cell.length_b   1.000
_cell.length_c   1.000
_cell.angle_alpha   90.00
_cell.angle_beta   90.00
_cell.angle_gamma   90.00
#
_symmetry.space_group_name_H-M   'P 1'
#
loop_
_entity.id
_entity.type
_entity.pdbx_description
1 polymer ?
#
loop_
_entity_poly.entity_id
_entity_poly.type
_entity_poly.pdbx_seq_one_letter_code
_entity_poly.pdbx_strand_id
1 'polypeptide(L)'
;MNLNFHGLNFYSKQPQKIFEFYKLLGFRVVQEKESDDYFGAALALTDEKEPVMWIWSIPEGKEQPCCNNLYFTTNGQVYEIYENIKSAGIQCPEPFKTFLGGTELILTDPDGYTILFI
;
A
#
# COMPACT_ATOMS: atom_id res chain seq x y z
N MET A 1 9.84 28.60 -1.32
CA MET A 1 9.29 27.47 -2.07
C MET A 1 8.20 26.81 -1.25
N ASN A 2 7.00 26.70 -1.79
CA ASN A 2 5.88 26.05 -1.09
C ASN A 2 5.61 24.70 -1.76
N LEU A 3 5.93 23.63 -1.03
CA LEU A 3 5.71 22.27 -1.50
C LEU A 3 4.70 21.56 -0.60
N ASN A 4 3.78 20.85 -1.22
CA ASN A 4 2.84 19.99 -0.51
C ASN A 4 3.04 18.55 -0.97
N PHE A 5 3.09 17.63 -0.02
CA PHE A 5 3.17 16.21 -0.35
C PHE A 5 1.84 15.76 -0.95
N HIS A 6 1.89 15.23 -2.18
CA HIS A 6 0.69 14.80 -2.88
C HIS A 6 0.37 13.34 -2.67
N GLY A 7 1.39 12.50 -2.52
CA GLY A 7 1.23 11.08 -2.31
C GLY A 7 2.22 10.26 -3.10
N LEU A 8 1.91 8.98 -3.24
CA LEU A 8 2.77 7.97 -3.84
C LEU A 8 2.19 7.46 -5.15
N ASN A 9 3.02 7.33 -6.17
CA ASN A 9 2.67 6.68 -7.43
C ASN A 9 3.29 5.29 -7.50
N PHE A 10 2.47 4.29 -7.80
CA PHE A 10 2.91 2.93 -8.06
C PHE A 10 2.63 2.59 -9.51
N TYR A 11 3.65 2.20 -10.24
CA TYR A 11 3.53 1.69 -11.61
C TYR A 11 3.74 0.19 -11.56
N SER A 12 2.81 -0.58 -12.10
CA SER A 12 2.82 -2.03 -11.98
C SER A 12 2.48 -2.71 -13.31
N LYS A 13 3.07 -3.87 -13.53
CA LYS A 13 2.69 -4.77 -14.63
C LYS A 13 1.40 -5.52 -14.32
N GLN A 14 0.96 -5.48 -13.06
CA GLN A 14 -0.25 -6.14 -12.58
C GLN A 14 -1.08 -5.17 -11.72
N PRO A 15 -1.48 -4.01 -12.28
CA PRO A 15 -2.07 -2.94 -11.47
C PRO A 15 -3.38 -3.32 -10.80
N GLN A 16 -4.22 -4.16 -11.44
CA GLN A 16 -5.47 -4.62 -10.83
C GLN A 16 -5.21 -5.46 -9.59
N LYS A 17 -4.17 -6.29 -9.63
CA LYS A 17 -3.80 -7.14 -8.49
C LYS A 17 -3.28 -6.30 -7.32
N ILE A 18 -2.48 -5.29 -7.60
CA ILE A 18 -2.01 -4.32 -6.59
C ILE A 18 -3.19 -3.56 -6.00
N PHE A 19 -4.09 -3.09 -6.85
CA PHE A 19 -5.30 -2.39 -6.43
C PHE A 19 -6.15 -3.24 -5.47
N GLU A 20 -6.41 -4.49 -5.82
CA GLU A 20 -7.18 -5.41 -4.97
C GLU A 20 -6.48 -5.65 -3.63
N PHE A 21 -5.15 -5.79 -3.65
CA PHE A 21 -4.38 -5.97 -2.43
C PHE A 21 -4.56 -4.80 -1.47
N TYR A 22 -4.40 -3.56 -1.95
CA TYR A 22 -4.52 -2.38 -1.09
C TYR A 22 -5.95 -2.15 -0.62
N LYS A 23 -6.94 -2.51 -1.42
CA LYS A 23 -8.34 -2.51 -0.97
C LYS A 23 -8.55 -3.48 0.20
N LEU A 24 -8.03 -4.69 0.09
CA LEU A 24 -8.10 -5.67 1.18
C LEU A 24 -7.38 -5.19 2.43
N LEU A 25 -6.29 -4.45 2.25
CA LEU A 25 -5.53 -3.88 3.36
C LEU A 25 -6.29 -2.75 4.07
N GLY A 26 -7.35 -2.22 3.46
CA GLY A 26 -8.22 -1.23 4.08
C GLY A 26 -8.19 0.15 3.45
N PHE A 27 -7.47 0.32 2.34
CA PHE A 27 -7.50 1.59 1.62
C PHE A 27 -8.84 1.76 0.92
N ARG A 28 -9.33 2.99 0.90
CA ARG A 28 -10.62 3.34 0.31
C ARG A 28 -10.45 3.84 -1.12
N VAL A 29 -11.25 3.32 -2.04
CA VAL A 29 -11.21 3.73 -3.44
C VAL A 29 -11.80 5.13 -3.59
N VAL A 30 -11.02 6.05 -4.14
CA VAL A 30 -11.46 7.39 -4.49
C VAL A 30 -11.87 7.45 -5.95
N GLN A 31 -11.07 6.84 -6.83
CA GLN A 31 -11.32 6.84 -8.25
C GLN A 31 -10.71 5.58 -8.88
N GLU A 32 -11.36 5.08 -9.90
CA GLU A 32 -10.90 3.91 -10.64
C GLU A 32 -11.26 4.11 -12.11
N LYS A 33 -10.33 3.78 -13.00
CA LYS A 33 -10.56 3.84 -14.44
C LYS A 33 -9.84 2.70 -15.13
N GLU A 34 -10.57 1.95 -15.92
CA GLU A 34 -10.04 0.81 -16.65
C GLU A 34 -10.47 0.86 -18.11
N SER A 35 -9.54 0.55 -18.99
CA SER A 35 -9.78 0.31 -20.41
C SER A 35 -9.04 -0.96 -20.81
N ASP A 36 -9.11 -1.36 -22.10
CA ASP A 36 -8.45 -2.59 -22.56
C ASP A 36 -6.93 -2.54 -22.34
N ASP A 37 -6.33 -1.36 -22.44
CA ASP A 37 -4.87 -1.19 -22.41
C ASP A 37 -4.35 -0.50 -21.16
N TYR A 38 -5.23 -0.11 -20.25
CA TYR A 38 -4.84 0.81 -19.21
C TYR A 38 -5.67 0.63 -17.94
N PHE A 39 -5.01 0.75 -16.82
CA PHE A 39 -5.65 0.80 -15.51
C PHE A 39 -5.05 1.92 -14.67
N GLY A 40 -5.90 2.65 -13.97
CA GLY A 40 -5.49 3.66 -13.01
C GLY A 40 -6.47 3.73 -11.86
N ALA A 41 -5.96 3.91 -10.65
CA ALA A 41 -6.79 4.04 -9.46
C ALA A 41 -6.15 4.99 -8.46
N ALA A 42 -7.00 5.67 -7.70
CA ALA A 42 -6.59 6.53 -6.59
C ALA A 42 -7.21 6.00 -5.31
N LEU A 43 -6.39 5.83 -4.29
CA LEU A 43 -6.78 5.26 -3.01
C LEU A 43 -6.47 6.24 -1.88
N ALA A 44 -7.34 6.28 -0.87
CA ALA A 44 -7.17 7.08 0.33
C ALA A 44 -7.05 6.19 1.56
N LEU A 45 -6.47 6.72 2.62
CA LEU A 45 -6.55 6.10 3.93
C LEU A 45 -8.03 6.04 4.37
N THR A 46 -8.36 5.08 5.22
CA THR A 46 -9.74 4.75 5.55
C THR A 46 -10.60 5.96 5.92
N ASP A 47 -10.08 6.87 6.73
CA ASP A 47 -10.83 8.01 7.24
C ASP A 47 -10.50 9.33 6.55
N GLU A 48 -9.69 9.29 5.48
CA GLU A 48 -9.27 10.50 4.77
C GLU A 48 -10.04 10.66 3.46
N LYS A 49 -10.29 11.91 3.07
CA LYS A 49 -11.00 12.20 1.82
C LYS A 49 -10.07 12.19 0.62
N GLU A 50 -8.86 12.76 0.81
CA GLU A 50 -7.93 12.92 -0.29
C GLU A 50 -7.13 11.65 -0.52
N PRO A 51 -6.89 11.28 -1.78
CA PRO A 51 -6.05 10.14 -2.09
C PRO A 51 -4.61 10.38 -1.68
N VAL A 52 -3.94 9.31 -1.28
CA VAL A 52 -2.51 9.33 -0.93
C VAL A 52 -1.70 8.39 -1.81
N MET A 53 -2.37 7.56 -2.59
CA MET A 53 -1.73 6.54 -3.41
C MET A 53 -2.43 6.46 -4.77
N TRP A 54 -1.63 6.39 -5.82
CA TRP A 54 -2.12 6.15 -7.18
C TRP A 54 -1.45 4.90 -7.72
N ILE A 55 -2.24 4.05 -8.36
CA ILE A 55 -1.78 2.80 -8.97
C ILE A 55 -2.06 2.88 -10.46
N TRP A 56 -1.03 2.64 -11.25
CA TRP A 56 -1.08 2.82 -12.70
C TRP A 56 -0.50 1.63 -13.43
N SER A 57 -1.01 1.35 -14.62
CA SER A 57 -0.33 0.49 -15.58
C SER A 57 1.04 1.10 -15.93
N ILE A 58 2.05 0.25 -16.10
CA ILE A 58 3.37 0.71 -16.55
C ILE A 58 3.25 1.21 -17.99
N PRO A 59 3.78 2.41 -18.31
CA PRO A 59 3.87 2.84 -19.68
C PRO A 59 4.66 1.87 -20.55
N GLU A 60 4.26 1.70 -21.79
CA GLU A 60 4.94 0.81 -22.72
C GLU A 60 6.44 1.16 -22.81
N GLY A 61 7.28 0.13 -22.81
CA GLY A 61 8.73 0.29 -22.90
C GLY A 61 9.42 0.70 -21.60
N LYS A 62 8.69 0.82 -20.50
CA LYS A 62 9.25 1.15 -19.19
C LYS A 62 9.37 -0.10 -18.32
N GLU A 63 10.37 -0.09 -17.44
CA GLU A 63 10.55 -1.13 -16.43
C GLU A 63 9.78 -0.78 -15.16
N GLN A 64 9.37 -1.82 -14.44
CA GLN A 64 8.72 -1.61 -13.14
C GLN A 64 9.74 -1.03 -12.15
N PRO A 65 9.39 0.07 -11.45
CA PRO A 65 10.28 0.64 -10.45
C PRO A 65 10.63 -0.36 -9.34
N CYS A 66 11.82 -0.21 -8.81
CA CYS A 66 12.28 -1.06 -7.71
C CYS A 66 11.57 -0.69 -6.40
N CYS A 67 11.59 -1.66 -5.48
CA CYS A 67 10.85 -1.65 -4.24
C CYS A 67 11.14 -0.45 -3.34
N ASN A 68 10.09 0.21 -2.88
CA ASN A 68 10.15 1.23 -1.85
C ASN A 68 9.46 0.70 -0.59
N ASN A 69 9.81 1.30 0.54
CA ASN A 69 9.15 0.99 1.81
C ASN A 69 8.07 2.02 2.10
N LEU A 70 6.92 1.54 2.53
CA LEU A 70 5.85 2.38 3.07
C LEU A 70 5.88 2.25 4.58
N TYR A 71 5.83 3.37 5.28
CA TYR A 71 5.82 3.41 6.73
C TYR A 71 4.50 3.96 7.23
N PHE A 72 3.85 3.21 8.12
CA PHE A 72 2.63 3.65 8.79
C PHE A 72 2.81 3.57 10.30
N THR A 73 2.40 4.60 11.01
CA THR A 73 2.28 4.55 12.47
C THR A 73 0.91 3.99 12.84
N THR A 74 0.87 3.19 13.88
CA THR A 74 -0.37 2.53 14.34
C THR A 74 -0.82 3.01 15.71
N ASN A 75 -0.09 3.93 16.33
CA ASN A 75 -0.38 4.40 17.69
C ASN A 75 -0.43 3.24 18.70
N GLY A 76 0.51 2.31 18.58
CA GLY A 76 0.60 1.16 19.49
C GLY A 76 -0.32 -0.01 19.14
N GLN A 77 -0.97 0.02 17.97
CA GLN A 77 -1.97 -0.98 17.59
C GLN A 77 -1.45 -2.00 16.55
N VAL A 78 -0.15 -2.32 16.58
CA VAL A 78 0.45 -3.22 15.60
C VAL A 78 -0.23 -4.59 15.58
N TYR A 79 -0.52 -5.17 16.76
CA TYR A 79 -1.17 -6.48 16.83
C TYR A 79 -2.61 -6.46 16.33
N GLU A 80 -3.32 -5.36 16.55
CA GLU A 80 -4.68 -5.19 16.01
C GLU A 80 -4.64 -5.14 14.47
N ILE A 81 -3.68 -4.39 13.91
CA ILE A 81 -3.47 -4.33 12.46
C ILE A 81 -3.14 -5.73 11.93
N TYR A 82 -2.28 -6.47 12.62
CA TYR A 82 -1.93 -7.85 12.24
C TYR A 82 -3.17 -8.75 12.16
N GLU A 83 -4.02 -8.71 13.18
CA GLU A 83 -5.24 -9.52 13.19
C GLU A 83 -6.19 -9.11 12.06
N ASN A 84 -6.31 -7.82 11.78
CA ASN A 84 -7.14 -7.33 10.69
C ASN A 84 -6.62 -7.80 9.32
N ILE A 85 -5.31 -7.78 9.11
CA ILE A 85 -4.68 -8.24 7.87
C ILE A 85 -4.93 -9.73 7.67
N LYS A 86 -4.76 -10.53 8.71
CA LYS A 86 -5.02 -11.96 8.66
C LYS A 86 -6.50 -12.23 8.36
N SER A 87 -7.39 -11.50 9.00
CA SER A 87 -8.84 -11.64 8.78
C SER A 87 -9.24 -11.28 7.36
N ALA A 88 -8.49 -10.41 6.70
CA ALA A 88 -8.71 -10.06 5.30
C ALA A 88 -8.19 -11.12 4.32
N GLY A 89 -7.57 -12.20 4.83
CA GLY A 89 -7.03 -13.26 4.00
C GLY A 89 -5.65 -12.97 3.42
N ILE A 90 -4.98 -11.95 3.91
CA ILE A 90 -3.63 -11.60 3.47
C ILE A 90 -2.62 -12.36 4.33
N GLN A 91 -1.66 -13.03 3.67
CA GLN A 91 -0.57 -13.70 4.36
C GLN A 91 0.36 -12.66 4.97
N CYS A 92 0.65 -12.79 6.26
CA CYS A 92 1.38 -11.78 7.01
C CYS A 92 2.23 -12.42 8.10
N PRO A 93 3.53 -12.11 8.18
CA PRO A 93 4.35 -12.58 9.30
C PRO A 93 3.90 -11.98 10.62
N GLU A 94 4.21 -12.65 11.71
CA GLU A 94 3.88 -12.12 13.04
C GLU A 94 4.67 -10.84 13.34
N PRO A 95 4.10 -9.91 14.12
CA PRO A 95 4.85 -8.77 14.61
C PRO A 95 6.05 -9.22 15.47
N PHE A 96 7.09 -8.41 15.50
CA PHE A 96 8.29 -8.72 16.27
C PHE A 96 8.77 -7.50 17.05
N LYS A 97 9.56 -7.75 18.08
CA LYS A 97 10.21 -6.70 18.86
C LYS A 97 11.48 -6.25 18.16
N THR A 98 11.62 -4.95 17.96
CA THR A 98 12.83 -4.37 17.38
C THR A 98 13.92 -4.25 18.45
N PHE A 99 15.14 -4.00 17.99
CA PHE A 99 16.29 -3.82 18.87
C PHE A 99 16.07 -2.70 19.91
N LEU A 100 15.34 -1.66 19.52
CA LEU A 100 15.06 -0.53 20.40
C LEU A 100 13.81 -0.73 21.28
N GLY A 101 13.22 -1.92 21.26
CA GLY A 101 12.09 -2.28 22.12
C GLY A 101 10.71 -1.97 21.55
N GLY A 102 10.64 -1.41 20.34
CA GLY A 102 9.36 -1.20 19.66
C GLY A 102 8.81 -2.49 19.07
N THR A 103 7.56 -2.46 18.61
CA THR A 103 6.93 -3.56 17.89
C THR A 103 6.76 -3.15 16.44
N GLU A 104 7.08 -4.04 15.52
CA GLU A 104 7.04 -3.77 14.09
C GLU A 104 6.40 -4.93 13.34
N LEU A 105 5.62 -4.61 12.31
CA LEU A 105 5.01 -5.57 11.41
C LEU A 105 5.47 -5.26 9.99
N ILE A 106 5.96 -6.28 9.28
CA ILE A 106 6.42 -6.14 7.91
C ILE A 106 5.49 -6.94 7.00
N LEU A 107 4.95 -6.28 5.99
CA LEU A 107 4.09 -6.88 4.99
C LEU A 107 4.67 -6.58 3.60
N THR A 108 4.57 -7.52 2.69
CA THR A 108 5.05 -7.36 1.32
C THR A 108 3.86 -7.42 0.38
N ASP A 109 3.74 -6.44 -0.52
CA ASP A 109 2.70 -6.43 -1.52
C ASP A 109 3.04 -7.37 -2.71
N PRO A 110 2.09 -7.62 -3.64
CA PRO A 110 2.34 -8.52 -4.77
C PRO A 110 3.48 -8.11 -5.71
N ASP A 111 3.88 -6.85 -5.71
CA ASP A 111 5.01 -6.36 -6.51
C ASP A 111 6.35 -6.38 -5.73
N GLY A 112 6.32 -6.76 -4.46
CA GLY A 112 7.51 -6.81 -3.62
C GLY A 112 7.77 -5.53 -2.85
N TYR A 113 6.87 -4.55 -2.87
CA TYR A 113 6.99 -3.37 -2.02
C TYR A 113 6.79 -3.78 -0.57
N THR A 114 7.63 -3.25 0.30
CA THR A 114 7.55 -3.52 1.73
C THR A 114 6.71 -2.46 2.42
N ILE A 115 5.80 -2.92 3.27
CA ILE A 115 4.93 -2.07 4.08
C ILE A 115 5.29 -2.33 5.54
N LEU A 116 5.61 -1.28 6.27
CA LEU A 116 6.01 -1.35 7.66
C LEU A 116 4.96 -0.65 8.53
N PHE A 117 4.55 -1.33 9.58
CA PHE A 117 3.64 -0.77 10.58
C PHE A 117 4.38 -0.71 11.91
N ILE A 118 4.44 0.47 12.52
CA ILE A 118 5.13 0.72 13.80
C ILE A 118 4.22 1.36 14.83
#